data_41e48859d92acfc9b0a96d50a22439f2
#
_entry.id   41e48859d92acfc9b0a96d50a22439f2
#
_cell.length_a   1.000
_cell.length_b   1.000
_cell.length_c   1.000
_cell.angle_alpha   90.00
_cell.angle_beta   90.00
_cell.angle_gamma   90.00
#
_symmetry.space_group_name_H-M   'P 1'
#
loop_
_entity.id
_entity.type
_entity.pdbx_description
1 polymer ?
#
loop_
_entity_poly.entity_id
_entity_poly.type
_entity_poly.pdbx_seq_one_letter_code
_entity_poly.pdbx_strand_id
1 'polypeptide(L)'
;MKKILAVFAVFGGGGVLMSADIEDSTLKAIFENFEKSSKNDSIKAGLSPRQIELSNLAVIIASGSLRLWQERVEKSELKADEIMELLRQSTAYLGMARIREFIFVTSEIYKRKGVKITDFALESDENRLKNGQNLQIELFGLATTDSMKGELTQIGKYLSQNCFGDYYTRVEILSLIEREIITFFLLAAQGDTSAQMKAHAKAIFLQGLNKEKLIALINANIALIGYPRSLNATAAVIEASK
;
A
#
# COMPACT_ATOMS: atom_id res chain seq x y z
N MET A 1 23.05 -38.43 -35.23
CA MET A 1 22.44 -37.09 -35.32
C MET A 1 20.99 -37.19 -34.87
N LYS A 2 20.70 -36.85 -33.59
CA LYS A 2 19.34 -36.85 -33.04
C LYS A 2 18.77 -35.44 -33.20
N LYS A 3 17.69 -35.29 -33.96
CA LYS A 3 16.95 -34.06 -34.12
C LYS A 3 16.19 -33.77 -32.82
N ILE A 4 16.50 -32.66 -32.19
CA ILE A 4 15.70 -32.10 -31.08
C ILE A 4 14.52 -31.35 -31.71
N LEU A 5 13.32 -31.91 -31.56
CA LEU A 5 12.06 -31.21 -31.90
C LEU A 5 11.71 -30.25 -30.75
N ALA A 6 11.81 -28.98 -31.00
CA ALA A 6 11.27 -27.96 -30.08
C ALA A 6 9.74 -27.92 -30.22
N VAL A 7 9.05 -28.39 -29.20
CA VAL A 7 7.58 -28.25 -29.11
C VAL A 7 7.29 -26.87 -28.52
N PHE A 8 6.85 -25.94 -29.34
CA PHE A 8 6.20 -24.74 -28.89
C PHE A 8 4.78 -25.09 -28.45
N ALA A 9 4.53 -25.21 -27.15
CA ALA A 9 3.19 -25.28 -26.60
C ALA A 9 2.58 -23.88 -26.61
N VAL A 10 1.62 -23.65 -27.50
CA VAL A 10 0.73 -22.51 -27.48
C VAL A 10 -0.22 -22.70 -26.31
N PHE A 11 -0.03 -21.99 -25.22
CA PHE A 11 -0.99 -21.94 -24.11
C PHE A 11 -2.14 -21.01 -24.47
N GLY A 12 -3.11 -21.53 -25.19
CA GLY A 12 -4.47 -21.02 -25.22
C GLY A 12 -5.28 -21.85 -24.24
N GLY A 13 -5.81 -21.19 -23.22
CA GLY A 13 -6.74 -21.82 -22.28
C GLY A 13 -6.69 -21.13 -20.93
N GLY A 14 -7.81 -20.54 -20.49
CA GLY A 14 -7.97 -19.94 -19.19
C GLY A 14 -7.69 -20.91 -18.05
N GLY A 15 -6.43 -21.04 -17.68
CA GLY A 15 -6.01 -21.79 -16.52
C GLY A 15 -6.40 -20.98 -15.29
N VAL A 16 -7.30 -21.52 -14.48
CA VAL A 16 -7.44 -21.13 -13.07
C VAL A 16 -6.03 -21.16 -12.51
N LEU A 17 -5.46 -19.99 -12.17
CA LEU A 17 -4.22 -19.94 -11.41
C LEU A 17 -4.53 -20.59 -10.06
N MET A 18 -4.17 -21.86 -9.94
CA MET A 18 -4.24 -22.55 -8.66
C MET A 18 -3.41 -21.75 -7.67
N SER A 19 -3.98 -21.46 -6.49
CA SER A 19 -3.21 -20.85 -5.40
C SER A 19 -1.97 -21.70 -5.22
N ALA A 20 -0.81 -21.08 -5.32
CA ALA A 20 0.41 -21.82 -5.03
C ALA A 20 0.51 -21.88 -3.51
N ASP A 21 0.07 -22.96 -2.99
CA ASP A 21 0.31 -23.32 -1.62
C ASP A 21 1.83 -23.24 -1.31
N ILE A 22 2.11 -22.78 -0.10
CA ILE A 22 3.47 -22.93 0.44
C ILE A 22 3.73 -24.43 0.52
N GLU A 23 4.73 -24.91 -0.23
CA GLU A 23 5.04 -26.34 -0.32
C GLU A 23 5.49 -26.93 1.03
N ASP A 24 6.18 -26.14 1.84
CA ASP A 24 6.58 -26.52 3.21
C ASP A 24 5.38 -26.34 4.17
N SER A 25 4.77 -27.44 4.56
CA SER A 25 3.62 -27.47 5.47
C SER A 25 3.92 -26.89 6.86
N THR A 26 5.17 -27.04 7.34
CA THR A 26 5.61 -26.47 8.63
C THR A 26 5.69 -24.96 8.55
N LEU A 27 6.32 -24.42 7.50
CA LEU A 27 6.42 -22.98 7.27
C LEU A 27 5.03 -22.37 7.10
N LYS A 28 4.15 -23.03 6.34
CA LYS A 28 2.75 -22.61 6.17
C LYS A 28 2.02 -22.52 7.50
N ALA A 29 2.12 -23.55 8.33
CA ALA A 29 1.47 -23.57 9.64
C ALA A 29 2.03 -22.47 10.57
N ILE A 30 3.35 -22.24 10.59
CA ILE A 30 3.98 -21.17 11.36
C ILE A 30 3.46 -19.82 10.90
N PHE A 31 3.45 -19.56 9.60
CA PHE A 31 2.99 -18.29 9.03
C PHE A 31 1.51 -18.03 9.35
N GLU A 32 0.62 -18.98 9.06
CA GLU A 32 -0.81 -18.84 9.28
C GLU A 32 -1.16 -18.64 10.77
N ASN A 33 -0.52 -19.40 11.66
CA ASN A 33 -0.73 -19.25 13.11
C ASN A 33 -0.26 -17.90 13.62
N PHE A 34 0.90 -17.42 13.15
CA PHE A 34 1.42 -16.13 13.56
C PHE A 34 0.58 -14.97 13.00
N GLU A 35 0.20 -15.02 11.72
CA GLU A 35 -0.68 -14.01 11.11
C GLU A 35 -2.04 -13.93 11.82
N LYS A 36 -2.64 -15.08 12.12
CA LYS A 36 -3.90 -15.16 12.87
C LYS A 36 -3.77 -14.58 14.29
N SER A 37 -2.71 -14.93 15.00
CA SER A 37 -2.46 -14.45 16.36
C SER A 37 -2.27 -12.93 16.39
N SER A 38 -1.38 -12.40 15.56
CA SER A 38 -1.07 -10.97 15.49
C SER A 38 -2.27 -10.13 15.05
N LYS A 39 -3.09 -10.64 14.12
CA LYS A 39 -4.36 -10.02 13.71
C LYS A 39 -5.35 -9.95 14.88
N ASN A 40 -5.51 -11.05 15.63
CA ASN A 40 -6.42 -11.09 16.79
C ASN A 40 -5.99 -10.10 17.87
N ASP A 41 -4.69 -10.00 18.16
CA ASP A 41 -4.18 -9.06 19.15
C ASP A 41 -4.38 -7.60 18.70
N SER A 42 -4.24 -7.33 17.41
CA SER A 42 -4.52 -6.01 16.83
C SER A 42 -6.01 -5.62 16.91
N ILE A 43 -6.91 -6.59 16.71
CA ILE A 43 -8.35 -6.36 16.89
C ILE A 43 -8.67 -6.07 18.35
N LYS A 44 -8.07 -6.80 19.31
CA LYS A 44 -8.20 -6.53 20.76
C LYS A 44 -7.68 -5.14 21.15
N ALA A 45 -6.66 -4.64 20.44
CA ALA A 45 -6.17 -3.28 20.59
C ALA A 45 -7.09 -2.20 19.99
N GLY A 46 -8.24 -2.59 19.44
CA GLY A 46 -9.27 -1.69 18.91
C GLY A 46 -9.05 -1.24 17.47
N LEU A 47 -8.33 -2.05 16.68
CA LEU A 47 -8.20 -1.84 15.24
C LEU A 47 -9.34 -2.51 14.48
N SER A 48 -9.83 -1.86 13.42
CA SER A 48 -10.81 -2.48 12.55
C SER A 48 -10.17 -3.50 11.61
N PRO A 49 -10.90 -4.56 11.20
CA PRO A 49 -10.43 -5.48 10.17
C PRO A 49 -10.00 -4.77 8.89
N ARG A 50 -10.71 -3.70 8.52
CA ARG A 50 -10.40 -2.86 7.35
C ARG A 50 -9.04 -2.17 7.45
N GLN A 51 -8.69 -1.59 8.60
CA GLN A 51 -7.36 -0.95 8.79
C GLN A 51 -6.24 -1.98 8.68
N ILE A 52 -6.44 -3.17 9.25
CA ILE A 52 -5.47 -4.28 9.14
C ILE A 52 -5.33 -4.72 7.69
N GLU A 53 -6.43 -4.88 6.96
CA GLU A 53 -6.40 -5.32 5.56
C GLU A 53 -5.69 -4.29 4.66
N LEU A 54 -6.01 -3.00 4.77
CA LEU A 54 -5.36 -1.94 4.01
C LEU A 54 -3.85 -1.91 4.28
N SER A 55 -3.43 -2.05 5.53
CA SER A 55 -2.00 -2.11 5.89
C SER A 55 -1.31 -3.35 5.33
N ASN A 56 -1.95 -4.51 5.37
CA ASN A 56 -1.42 -5.76 4.82
C ASN A 56 -1.25 -5.66 3.29
N LEU A 57 -2.25 -5.14 2.57
CA LEU A 57 -2.18 -4.95 1.12
C LEU A 57 -1.06 -3.97 0.74
N ALA A 58 -0.88 -2.88 1.49
CA ALA A 58 0.23 -1.95 1.29
C ALA A 58 1.59 -2.62 1.47
N VAL A 59 1.75 -3.48 2.47
CA VAL A 59 2.97 -4.27 2.68
C VAL A 59 3.20 -5.25 1.54
N ILE A 60 2.19 -6.00 1.14
CA ILE A 60 2.29 -7.02 0.09
C ILE A 60 2.76 -6.41 -1.23
N ILE A 61 2.14 -5.29 -1.63
CA ILE A 61 2.51 -4.60 -2.88
C ILE A 61 3.93 -4.01 -2.80
N ALA A 62 4.30 -3.40 -1.68
CA ALA A 62 5.63 -2.84 -1.48
C ALA A 62 6.72 -3.91 -1.42
N SER A 63 6.39 -5.10 -0.94
CA SER A 63 7.28 -6.27 -0.95
C SER A 63 7.40 -6.95 -2.34
N GLY A 64 6.59 -6.56 -3.32
CA GLY A 64 6.62 -7.10 -4.67
C GLY A 64 6.00 -8.50 -4.81
N SER A 65 5.21 -8.95 -3.85
CA SER A 65 4.62 -10.30 -3.85
C SER A 65 3.32 -10.35 -4.65
N LEU A 66 3.43 -10.44 -5.98
CA LEU A 66 2.28 -10.41 -6.90
C LEU A 66 1.31 -11.59 -6.65
N ARG A 67 1.84 -12.78 -6.35
CA ARG A 67 1.01 -13.96 -6.08
C ARG A 67 0.19 -13.78 -4.80
N LEU A 68 0.81 -13.36 -3.71
CA LEU A 68 0.10 -13.11 -2.46
C LEU A 68 -0.90 -11.96 -2.59
N TRP A 69 -0.57 -10.92 -3.38
CA TRP A 69 -1.50 -9.86 -3.73
C TRP A 69 -2.76 -10.41 -4.42
N GLN A 70 -2.59 -11.23 -5.45
CA GLN A 70 -3.69 -11.84 -6.18
C GLN A 70 -4.61 -12.64 -5.25
N GLU A 71 -4.04 -13.49 -4.40
CA GLU A 71 -4.80 -14.29 -3.43
C GLU A 71 -5.60 -13.43 -2.44
N ARG A 72 -5.01 -12.34 -1.97
CA ARG A 72 -5.66 -11.42 -1.03
C ARG A 72 -6.79 -10.62 -1.71
N VAL A 73 -6.56 -10.07 -2.89
CA VAL A 73 -7.57 -9.31 -3.64
C VAL A 73 -8.75 -10.19 -4.05
N GLU A 74 -8.52 -11.44 -4.40
CA GLU A 74 -9.61 -12.37 -4.71
C GLU A 74 -10.55 -12.64 -3.54
N LYS A 75 -10.03 -12.60 -2.30
CA LYS A 75 -10.75 -12.85 -1.05
C LYS A 75 -11.14 -11.58 -0.29
N SER A 76 -10.72 -10.41 -0.78
CA SER A 76 -10.94 -9.14 -0.11
C SER A 76 -12.42 -8.77 -0.04
N GLU A 77 -12.82 -8.19 1.09
CA GLU A 77 -14.13 -7.57 1.29
C GLU A 77 -14.12 -6.07 0.96
N LEU A 78 -12.95 -5.51 0.65
CA LEU A 78 -12.83 -4.13 0.16
C LEU A 78 -13.49 -3.99 -1.21
N LYS A 79 -14.07 -2.83 -1.46
CA LYS A 79 -14.63 -2.51 -2.78
C LYS A 79 -13.53 -2.41 -3.84
N ALA A 80 -13.87 -2.71 -5.09
CA ALA A 80 -12.92 -2.63 -6.19
C ALA A 80 -12.25 -1.26 -6.31
N ASP A 81 -13.03 -0.18 -6.16
CA ASP A 81 -12.50 1.18 -6.22
C ASP A 81 -11.55 1.50 -5.08
N GLU A 82 -11.74 0.92 -3.89
CA GLU A 82 -10.83 1.09 -2.75
C GLU A 82 -9.48 0.42 -3.01
N ILE A 83 -9.48 -0.78 -3.57
CA ILE A 83 -8.25 -1.49 -3.96
C ILE A 83 -7.55 -0.77 -5.11
N MET A 84 -8.30 -0.26 -6.08
CA MET A 84 -7.72 0.53 -7.16
C MET A 84 -7.14 1.87 -6.67
N GLU A 85 -7.77 2.52 -5.68
CA GLU A 85 -7.20 3.72 -5.06
C GLU A 85 -5.91 3.41 -4.29
N LEU A 86 -5.83 2.29 -3.58
CA LEU A 86 -4.59 1.84 -2.96
C LEU A 86 -3.49 1.64 -4.02
N LEU A 87 -3.79 1.02 -5.16
CA LEU A 87 -2.84 0.84 -6.26
C LEU A 87 -2.40 2.18 -6.88
N ARG A 88 -3.36 3.09 -7.13
CA ARG A 88 -3.10 4.42 -7.67
C ARG A 88 -2.15 5.18 -6.74
N GLN A 89 -2.47 5.26 -5.45
CA GLN A 89 -1.64 5.91 -4.45
C GLN A 89 -0.25 5.26 -4.34
N SER A 90 -0.17 3.93 -4.36
CA SER A 90 1.10 3.19 -4.28
C SER A 90 2.06 3.55 -5.43
N THR A 91 1.52 4.03 -6.56
CA THR A 91 2.35 4.44 -7.72
C THR A 91 3.28 5.60 -7.36
N ALA A 92 2.85 6.53 -6.50
CA ALA A 92 3.69 7.64 -6.05
C ALA A 92 4.90 7.19 -5.22
N TYR A 93 4.77 6.09 -4.48
CA TYR A 93 5.80 5.59 -3.55
C TYR A 93 6.67 4.47 -4.13
N LEU A 94 6.12 3.66 -5.01
CA LEU A 94 6.79 2.48 -5.56
C LEU A 94 7.19 2.62 -7.03
N GLY A 95 6.64 3.63 -7.71
CA GLY A 95 6.84 3.87 -9.14
C GLY A 95 6.02 2.94 -10.05
N MET A 96 5.65 3.43 -11.22
CA MET A 96 4.83 2.71 -12.20
C MET A 96 5.47 1.38 -12.64
N ALA A 97 6.79 1.32 -12.70
CA ALA A 97 7.49 0.10 -13.12
C ALA A 97 7.19 -1.10 -12.19
N ARG A 98 7.04 -0.87 -10.88
CA ARG A 98 6.67 -1.90 -9.91
C ARG A 98 5.17 -2.14 -9.88
N ILE A 99 4.35 -1.09 -10.02
CA ILE A 99 2.89 -1.17 -9.82
C ILE A 99 2.15 -1.76 -11.01
N ARG A 100 2.71 -1.65 -12.23
CA ARG A 100 2.04 -2.03 -13.48
C ARG A 100 1.44 -3.44 -13.46
N GLU A 101 2.21 -4.42 -13.03
CA GLU A 101 1.77 -5.83 -12.99
C GLU A 101 0.65 -6.04 -11.96
N PHE A 102 0.69 -5.34 -10.84
CA PHE A 102 -0.38 -5.37 -9.83
C PHE A 102 -1.69 -4.78 -10.37
N ILE A 103 -1.62 -3.67 -11.11
CA ILE A 103 -2.78 -3.08 -11.77
C ILE A 103 -3.37 -4.07 -12.78
N PHE A 104 -2.52 -4.68 -13.63
CA PHE A 104 -2.96 -5.64 -14.63
C PHE A 104 -3.69 -6.82 -13.99
N VAL A 105 -3.07 -7.49 -13.02
CA VAL A 105 -3.67 -8.65 -12.33
C VAL A 105 -4.97 -8.29 -11.63
N THR A 106 -5.03 -7.13 -10.96
CA THR A 106 -6.23 -6.65 -10.27
C THR A 106 -7.37 -6.38 -11.26
N SER A 107 -7.06 -5.76 -12.40
CA SER A 107 -8.03 -5.50 -13.47
C SER A 107 -8.61 -6.81 -14.04
N GLU A 108 -7.77 -7.82 -14.25
CA GLU A 108 -8.23 -9.13 -14.71
C GLU A 108 -9.11 -9.86 -13.67
N ILE A 109 -8.81 -9.73 -12.38
CA ILE A 109 -9.65 -10.27 -11.30
C ILE A 109 -11.04 -9.63 -11.35
N TYR A 110 -11.14 -8.30 -11.41
CA TYR A 110 -12.42 -7.61 -11.41
C TYR A 110 -13.20 -7.80 -12.71
N LYS A 111 -12.52 -7.88 -13.86
CA LYS A 111 -13.14 -8.25 -15.13
C LYS A 111 -13.79 -9.63 -15.06
N ARG A 112 -13.10 -10.64 -14.51
CA ARG A 112 -13.68 -11.98 -14.31
C ARG A 112 -14.88 -12.00 -13.36
N LYS A 113 -14.84 -11.14 -12.32
CA LYS A 113 -15.94 -10.97 -11.36
C LYS A 113 -17.10 -10.12 -11.91
N GLY A 114 -16.98 -9.56 -13.12
CA GLY A 114 -17.98 -8.64 -13.70
C GLY A 114 -18.10 -7.32 -12.95
N VAL A 115 -17.08 -6.94 -12.20
CA VAL A 115 -17.06 -5.69 -11.41
C VAL A 115 -16.45 -4.58 -12.26
N LYS A 116 -17.14 -3.46 -12.37
CA LYS A 116 -16.66 -2.27 -13.07
C LYS A 116 -15.80 -1.42 -12.12
N ILE A 117 -14.63 -1.01 -12.60
CA ILE A 117 -13.74 -0.06 -11.93
C ILE A 117 -14.10 1.35 -12.40
N THR A 118 -14.13 2.30 -11.47
CA THR A 118 -14.40 3.71 -11.78
C THR A 118 -13.13 4.39 -12.31
N ASP A 119 -13.28 5.03 -13.48
CA ASP A 119 -12.25 5.92 -14.03
C ASP A 119 -12.51 7.35 -13.60
N PHE A 120 -11.44 8.11 -13.38
CA PHE A 120 -11.48 9.51 -13.00
C PHE A 120 -10.77 10.36 -14.06
N ALA A 121 -11.38 11.50 -14.41
CA ALA A 121 -10.73 12.49 -15.26
C ALA A 121 -9.59 13.17 -14.49
N LEU A 122 -8.52 13.51 -15.22
CA LEU A 122 -7.48 14.36 -14.66
C LEU A 122 -7.98 15.80 -14.55
N GLU A 123 -7.71 16.41 -13.40
CA GLU A 123 -7.89 17.83 -13.17
C GLU A 123 -6.88 18.66 -13.97
N SER A 124 -7.12 19.98 -14.09
CA SER A 124 -6.12 20.90 -14.65
C SER A 124 -4.86 20.93 -13.79
N ASP A 125 -3.72 21.26 -14.37
CA ASP A 125 -2.43 21.35 -13.66
C ASP A 125 -2.48 22.31 -12.46
N GLU A 126 -3.21 23.42 -12.60
CA GLU A 126 -3.41 24.41 -11.54
C GLU A 126 -4.21 23.81 -10.38
N ASN A 127 -5.33 23.16 -10.67
CA ASN A 127 -6.18 22.52 -9.66
C ASN A 127 -5.44 21.40 -8.93
N ARG A 128 -4.73 20.53 -9.66
CA ARG A 128 -3.92 19.44 -9.09
C ARG A 128 -2.90 19.98 -8.10
N LEU A 129 -2.15 21.02 -8.50
CA LEU A 129 -1.16 21.64 -7.63
C LEU A 129 -1.81 22.24 -6.36
N LYS A 130 -2.86 23.05 -6.54
CA LYS A 130 -3.58 23.69 -5.43
C LYS A 130 -4.19 22.67 -4.46
N ASN A 131 -4.86 21.66 -4.99
CA ASN A 131 -5.47 20.59 -4.17
C ASN A 131 -4.41 19.83 -3.37
N GLY A 132 -3.30 19.48 -4.00
CA GLY A 132 -2.20 18.80 -3.33
C GLY A 132 -1.52 19.65 -2.27
N GLN A 133 -1.32 20.94 -2.51
CA GLN A 133 -0.80 21.87 -1.49
C GLN A 133 -1.72 21.96 -0.28
N ASN A 134 -3.02 22.09 -0.50
CA ASN A 134 -4.01 22.13 0.57
C ASN A 134 -3.98 20.87 1.44
N LEU A 135 -3.94 19.69 0.81
CA LEU A 135 -3.83 18.42 1.53
C LEU A 135 -2.52 18.29 2.32
N GLN A 136 -1.41 18.74 1.76
CA GLN A 136 -0.14 18.74 2.48
C GLN A 136 -0.16 19.67 3.70
N ILE A 137 -0.79 20.84 3.58
CA ILE A 137 -0.96 21.76 4.71
C ILE A 137 -1.84 21.12 5.78
N GLU A 138 -2.93 20.45 5.41
CA GLU A 138 -3.81 19.76 6.35
C GLU A 138 -3.08 18.62 7.09
N LEU A 139 -2.28 17.83 6.40
CA LEU A 139 -1.60 16.67 6.95
C LEU A 139 -0.31 17.00 7.71
N PHE A 140 0.45 17.99 7.22
CA PHE A 140 1.83 18.26 7.69
C PHE A 140 2.04 19.71 8.17
N GLY A 141 1.04 20.57 8.03
CA GLY A 141 1.14 21.98 8.35
C GLY A 141 1.89 22.85 7.34
N LEU A 142 2.45 22.24 6.28
CA LEU A 142 3.27 22.92 5.28
C LEU A 142 3.26 22.16 3.94
N ALA A 143 3.11 22.88 2.83
CA ALA A 143 3.27 22.31 1.50
C ALA A 143 4.75 22.10 1.14
N THR A 144 5.06 21.05 0.38
CA THR A 144 6.45 20.78 -0.04
C THR A 144 7.00 21.83 -1.00
N THR A 145 6.15 22.53 -1.76
CA THR A 145 6.52 23.69 -2.56
C THR A 145 7.07 24.84 -1.72
N ASP A 146 6.72 24.92 -0.44
CA ASP A 146 7.18 25.97 0.46
C ASP A 146 8.45 25.56 1.21
N SER A 147 8.63 24.27 1.48
CA SER A 147 9.75 23.73 2.26
C SER A 147 10.92 23.26 1.39
N MET A 148 10.67 22.70 0.21
CA MET A 148 11.70 22.17 -0.68
C MET A 148 12.18 23.26 -1.64
N LYS A 149 13.41 23.75 -1.43
CA LYS A 149 14.03 24.83 -2.22
C LYS A 149 15.31 24.34 -2.90
N GLY A 150 15.87 25.19 -3.78
CA GLY A 150 17.09 24.87 -4.51
C GLY A 150 16.90 23.67 -5.43
N GLU A 151 17.77 22.70 -5.33
CA GLU A 151 17.76 21.47 -6.14
C GLU A 151 16.50 20.61 -5.94
N LEU A 152 15.82 20.77 -4.80
CA LEU A 152 14.61 20.03 -4.47
C LEU A 152 13.31 20.71 -4.94
N THR A 153 13.38 21.91 -5.50
CA THR A 153 12.20 22.69 -5.91
C THR A 153 11.27 21.91 -6.84
N GLN A 154 11.85 21.27 -7.86
CA GLN A 154 11.06 20.54 -8.85
C GLN A 154 10.41 19.28 -8.26
N ILE A 155 11.11 18.52 -7.43
CA ILE A 155 10.54 17.36 -6.77
C ILE A 155 9.47 17.76 -5.75
N GLY A 156 9.63 18.91 -5.07
CA GLY A 156 8.62 19.48 -4.18
C GLY A 156 7.33 19.82 -4.93
N LYS A 157 7.44 20.39 -6.13
CA LYS A 157 6.29 20.64 -6.99
C LYS A 157 5.59 19.35 -7.43
N TYR A 158 6.34 18.32 -7.83
CA TYR A 158 5.78 17.02 -8.20
C TYR A 158 5.10 16.32 -7.03
N LEU A 159 5.66 16.42 -5.83
CA LEU A 159 5.03 15.90 -4.62
C LEU A 159 3.66 16.56 -4.39
N SER A 160 3.56 17.89 -4.47
CA SER A 160 2.27 18.55 -4.33
C SER A 160 1.33 18.21 -5.48
N GLN A 161 1.76 18.32 -6.73
CA GLN A 161 0.88 18.18 -7.88
C GLN A 161 0.48 16.72 -8.17
N ASN A 162 1.45 15.80 -8.20
CA ASN A 162 1.22 14.41 -8.57
C ASN A 162 0.90 13.53 -7.34
N CYS A 163 1.77 13.47 -6.32
CA CYS A 163 1.54 12.59 -5.19
C CYS A 163 0.23 12.96 -4.45
N PHE A 164 0.10 14.21 -4.03
CA PHE A 164 -1.08 14.65 -3.28
C PHE A 164 -2.23 15.12 -4.17
N GLY A 165 -1.96 15.80 -5.27
CA GLY A 165 -2.98 16.34 -6.18
C GLY A 165 -3.68 15.28 -7.02
N ASP A 166 -2.97 14.23 -7.45
CA ASP A 166 -3.58 13.16 -8.26
C ASP A 166 -4.06 11.98 -7.43
N TYR A 167 -3.31 11.57 -6.41
CA TYR A 167 -3.56 10.30 -5.74
C TYR A 167 -4.23 10.43 -4.37
N TYR A 168 -4.21 11.59 -3.71
CA TYR A 168 -4.79 11.77 -2.38
C TYR A 168 -6.18 12.41 -2.36
N THR A 169 -6.66 12.97 -3.46
CA THR A 169 -7.84 13.84 -3.50
C THR A 169 -9.18 13.13 -3.34
N ARG A 170 -9.26 11.83 -3.63
CA ARG A 170 -10.51 11.06 -3.58
C ARG A 170 -10.76 10.50 -2.17
N VAL A 171 -10.97 11.41 -1.21
CA VAL A 171 -11.14 11.07 0.21
C VAL A 171 -12.47 10.39 0.53
N GLU A 172 -13.41 10.44 -0.39
CA GLU A 172 -14.69 9.72 -0.34
C GLU A 172 -14.53 8.20 -0.57
N ILE A 173 -13.43 7.77 -1.20
CA ILE A 173 -13.13 6.35 -1.44
C ILE A 173 -12.22 5.81 -0.34
N LEU A 174 -11.11 6.50 -0.08
CA LEU A 174 -10.21 6.22 1.03
C LEU A 174 -10.01 7.51 1.84
N SER A 175 -10.41 7.49 3.09
CA SER A 175 -10.25 8.63 4.01
C SER A 175 -8.78 8.99 4.21
N LEU A 176 -8.48 10.21 4.66
CA LEU A 176 -7.09 10.65 4.89
C LEU A 176 -6.33 9.74 5.84
N ILE A 177 -6.98 9.27 6.91
CA ILE A 177 -6.32 8.34 7.84
C ILE A 177 -5.99 7.00 7.17
N GLU A 178 -6.84 6.48 6.29
CA GLU A 178 -6.57 5.25 5.55
C GLU A 178 -5.43 5.44 4.55
N ARG A 179 -5.38 6.58 3.87
CA ARG A 179 -4.28 6.94 2.97
C ARG A 179 -2.96 7.06 3.71
N GLU A 180 -2.95 7.66 4.89
CA GLU A 180 -1.74 7.77 5.72
C GLU A 180 -1.29 6.39 6.26
N ILE A 181 -2.22 5.51 6.65
CA ILE A 181 -1.91 4.12 7.00
C ILE A 181 -1.27 3.39 5.81
N ILE A 182 -1.88 3.45 4.63
CA ILE A 182 -1.35 2.85 3.40
C ILE A 182 0.08 3.36 3.15
N THR A 183 0.28 4.68 3.15
CA THR A 183 1.59 5.29 2.92
C THR A 183 2.62 4.84 3.94
N PHE A 184 2.28 4.86 5.23
CA PHE A 184 3.20 4.41 6.29
C PHE A 184 3.68 2.97 6.04
N PHE A 185 2.79 2.07 5.67
CA PHE A 185 3.14 0.66 5.42
C PHE A 185 3.85 0.43 4.09
N LEU A 186 3.58 1.24 3.05
CA LEU A 186 4.39 1.26 1.83
C LEU A 186 5.85 1.61 2.15
N LEU A 187 6.06 2.63 2.97
CA LEU A 187 7.39 3.09 3.41
C LEU A 187 8.08 2.06 4.31
N ALA A 188 7.37 1.51 5.29
CA ALA A 188 7.90 0.50 6.21
C ALA A 188 8.40 -0.74 5.47
N ALA A 189 7.65 -1.20 4.46
CA ALA A 189 8.02 -2.38 3.68
C ALA A 189 9.16 -2.12 2.67
N GLN A 190 9.39 -0.87 2.24
CA GLN A 190 10.55 -0.52 1.42
C GLN A 190 11.86 -0.54 2.22
N GLY A 191 11.84 -0.03 3.45
CA GLY A 191 13.05 0.21 4.23
C GLY A 191 13.74 1.53 3.85
N ASP A 192 14.72 1.97 4.66
CA ASP A 192 15.51 3.19 4.46
C ASP A 192 14.70 4.50 4.32
N THR A 193 13.49 4.51 4.90
CA THR A 193 12.52 5.61 4.82
C THR A 193 12.14 6.18 6.19
N SER A 194 13.04 6.13 7.17
CA SER A 194 12.75 6.49 8.57
C SER A 194 12.22 7.91 8.73
N ALA A 195 12.77 8.89 8.00
CA ALA A 195 12.33 10.28 8.07
C ALA A 195 10.90 10.44 7.55
N GLN A 196 10.58 9.79 6.44
CA GLN A 196 9.25 9.79 5.84
C GLN A 196 8.25 9.06 6.75
N MET A 197 8.59 7.87 7.27
CA MET A 197 7.75 7.15 8.23
C MET A 197 7.41 8.01 9.45
N LYS A 198 8.39 8.75 9.99
CA LYS A 198 8.15 9.67 11.12
C LYS A 198 7.16 10.77 10.76
N ALA A 199 7.26 11.38 9.58
CA ALA A 199 6.33 12.41 9.13
C ALA A 199 4.90 11.86 8.98
N HIS A 200 4.75 10.71 8.31
CA HIS A 200 3.45 10.08 8.12
C HIS A 200 2.86 9.52 9.43
N ALA A 201 3.68 9.05 10.39
CA ALA A 201 3.19 8.70 11.72
C ALA A 201 2.60 9.91 12.47
N LYS A 202 3.23 11.10 12.36
CA LYS A 202 2.64 12.34 12.90
C LYS A 202 1.30 12.69 12.24
N ALA A 203 1.21 12.59 10.92
CA ALA A 203 -0.04 12.80 10.21
C ALA A 203 -1.13 11.81 10.65
N ILE A 204 -0.79 10.53 10.84
CA ILE A 204 -1.68 9.51 11.40
C ILE A 204 -2.20 9.92 12.78
N PHE A 205 -1.34 10.44 13.66
CA PHE A 205 -1.75 10.91 14.99
C PHE A 205 -2.70 12.10 14.91
N LEU A 206 -2.45 13.05 14.01
CA LEU A 206 -3.34 14.19 13.76
C LEU A 206 -4.71 13.76 13.23
N GLN A 207 -4.78 12.64 12.51
CA GLN A 207 -6.03 12.04 12.05
C GLN A 207 -6.72 11.13 13.09
N GLY A 208 -6.22 11.10 14.33
CA GLY A 208 -6.89 10.47 15.49
C GLY A 208 -6.51 9.03 15.80
N LEU A 209 -5.56 8.42 15.08
CA LEU A 209 -5.01 7.12 15.48
C LEU A 209 -3.82 7.33 16.42
N ASN A 210 -3.87 6.76 17.64
CA ASN A 210 -2.80 6.92 18.59
C ASN A 210 -1.60 5.99 18.34
N LYS A 211 -0.50 6.25 19.06
CA LYS A 211 0.76 5.49 18.98
C LYS A 211 0.56 3.99 19.20
N GLU A 212 -0.20 3.61 20.21
CA GLU A 212 -0.42 2.21 20.60
C GLU A 212 -1.13 1.44 19.48
N LYS A 213 -2.12 2.04 18.83
CA LYS A 213 -2.83 1.46 17.69
C LYS A 213 -1.93 1.35 16.45
N LEU A 214 -1.10 2.36 16.18
CA LEU A 214 -0.16 2.28 15.04
C LEU A 214 0.89 1.19 15.26
N ILE A 215 1.39 1.01 16.49
CA ILE A 215 2.28 -0.10 16.86
C ILE A 215 1.54 -1.45 16.71
N ALA A 216 0.26 -1.54 17.11
CA ALA A 216 -0.52 -2.75 16.92
C ALA A 216 -0.72 -3.09 15.43
N LEU A 217 -0.87 -2.09 14.55
CA LEU A 217 -0.87 -2.31 13.09
C LEU A 217 0.48 -2.83 12.58
N ILE A 218 1.60 -2.31 13.10
CA ILE A 218 2.94 -2.83 12.76
C ILE A 218 3.03 -4.30 13.18
N ASN A 219 2.57 -4.65 14.37
CA ASN A 219 2.57 -6.04 14.86
C ASN A 219 1.75 -6.97 13.97
N ALA A 220 0.59 -6.51 13.46
CA ALA A 220 -0.23 -7.28 12.51
C ALA A 220 0.50 -7.57 11.18
N ASN A 221 1.53 -6.79 10.85
CA ASN A 221 2.28 -6.91 9.61
C ASN A 221 3.64 -7.60 9.76
N ILE A 222 4.06 -8.00 10.98
CA ILE A 222 5.38 -8.61 11.20
C ILE A 222 5.59 -9.85 10.32
N ALA A 223 4.56 -10.70 10.19
CA ALA A 223 4.62 -11.90 9.36
C ALA A 223 4.91 -11.60 7.88
N LEU A 224 4.55 -10.40 7.40
CA LEU A 224 4.70 -9.98 6.00
C LEU A 224 6.01 -9.23 5.74
N ILE A 225 6.47 -8.38 6.67
CA ILE A 225 7.67 -7.53 6.48
C ILE A 225 8.89 -7.97 7.26
N GLY A 226 8.74 -8.88 8.20
CA GLY A 226 9.82 -9.36 9.07
C GLY A 226 10.20 -8.39 10.20
N TYR A 227 10.92 -8.91 11.18
CA TYR A 227 11.29 -8.19 12.40
C TYR A 227 12.14 -6.93 12.16
N PRO A 228 13.18 -6.91 11.29
CA PRO A 228 14.02 -5.72 11.17
C PRO A 228 13.24 -4.49 10.71
N ARG A 229 12.40 -4.62 9.70
CA ARG A 229 11.57 -3.52 9.20
C ARG A 229 10.49 -3.10 10.20
N SER A 230 9.90 -4.05 10.92
CA SER A 230 8.92 -3.77 11.98
C SER A 230 9.54 -2.99 13.14
N LEU A 231 10.76 -3.33 13.55
CA LEU A 231 11.51 -2.60 14.59
C LEU A 231 11.85 -1.17 14.14
N ASN A 232 12.29 -0.97 12.89
CA ASN A 232 12.55 0.34 12.34
C ASN A 232 11.27 1.20 12.26
N ALA A 233 10.15 0.61 11.82
CA ALA A 233 8.86 1.28 11.80
C ALA A 233 8.39 1.68 13.20
N THR A 234 8.55 0.78 14.19
CA THR A 234 8.22 1.07 15.59
C THR A 234 9.07 2.20 16.16
N ALA A 235 10.38 2.22 15.84
CA ALA A 235 11.26 3.32 16.25
C ALA A 235 10.81 4.66 15.68
N ALA A 236 10.43 4.72 14.39
CA ALA A 236 9.90 5.93 13.76
C ALA A 236 8.60 6.41 14.43
N VAL A 237 7.70 5.49 14.81
CA VAL A 237 6.45 5.80 15.53
C VAL A 237 6.76 6.38 16.93
N ILE A 238 7.68 5.77 17.67
CA ILE A 238 8.10 6.26 19.00
C ILE A 238 8.70 7.66 18.89
N GLU A 239 9.54 7.92 17.89
CA GLU A 239 10.10 9.25 17.66
C GLU A 239 9.04 10.28 17.24
N ALA A 240 8.06 9.89 16.44
CA ALA A 240 6.98 10.77 16.02
C ALA A 240 6.07 11.20 17.19
N SER A 241 6.02 10.41 18.27
CA SER A 241 5.16 10.64 19.45
C SER A 241 5.80 11.53 20.53
N LYS A 242 7.06 11.93 20.36
CA LYS A 242 7.76 12.89 21.23
C LYS A 242 7.41 14.33 20.87
#